data_e356c62879991eab8931f2db5223373d
#
_entry.id   e356c62879991eab8931f2db5223373d
#
_cell.length_a   1.000
_cell.length_b   1.000
_cell.length_c   1.000
_cell.angle_alpha   90.00
_cell.angle_beta   90.00
_cell.angle_gamma   90.00
#
_symmetry.space_group_name_H-M   'P 1'
#
loop_
_entity.id
_entity.type
_entity.pdbx_description
1 polymer ?
#
loop_
_entity_poly.entity_id
_entity_poly.type
_entity_poly.pdbx_seq_one_letter_code
_entity_poly.pdbx_strand_id
1 'polypeptide(L)' 'MNIALPEAQVAAMCEQAGVRISDIETLPAGGTHLVCVTSEGADEMRLRSKGHLIEGMVKRFPFYHARRY' A
#
# COMPACT_ATOMS: atom_id res chain seq x y z
N MET A 1 -4.93 1.12 -2.17
CA MET A 1 -4.68 -0.15 -2.90
C MET A 1 -4.13 -1.21 -1.97
N ASN A 2 -4.37 -2.45 -2.31
CA ASN A 2 -3.87 -3.58 -1.53
C ASN A 2 -2.79 -4.31 -2.34
N ILE A 3 -1.63 -4.50 -1.73
CA ILE A 3 -0.45 -5.04 -2.41
C ILE A 3 0.04 -6.27 -1.66
N ALA A 4 0.30 -7.37 -2.39
CA ALA A 4 0.76 -8.64 -1.83
C ALA A 4 2.26 -8.63 -1.54
N LEU A 5 2.74 -7.57 -0.89
CA LEU A 5 4.13 -7.40 -0.48
C LEU A 5 4.18 -6.88 0.94
N PRO A 6 5.26 -7.14 1.70
CA PRO A 6 5.41 -6.62 3.06
C PRO A 6 5.40 -5.09 3.12
N GLU A 7 4.90 -4.54 4.22
CA GLU A 7 4.82 -3.10 4.43
C GLU A 7 6.16 -2.40 4.21
N ALA A 8 7.25 -2.95 4.72
CA ALA A 8 8.58 -2.37 4.57
C ALA A 8 9.01 -2.29 3.10
N GLN A 9 8.68 -3.30 2.31
CA GLN A 9 9.00 -3.31 0.89
C GLN A 9 8.15 -2.29 0.13
N VAL A 10 6.87 -2.17 0.46
CA VAL A 10 5.98 -1.18 -0.17
C VAL A 10 6.46 0.23 0.15
N ALA A 11 6.82 0.51 1.39
CA ALA A 11 7.35 1.81 1.79
C ALA A 11 8.64 2.15 1.03
N ALA A 12 9.54 1.18 0.87
CA ALA A 12 10.78 1.37 0.11
C ALA A 12 10.50 1.66 -1.36
N MET A 13 9.52 0.98 -1.96
CA MET A 13 9.13 1.23 -3.34
C MET A 13 8.59 2.64 -3.52
N CYS A 14 7.77 3.11 -2.58
CA CYS A 14 7.25 4.48 -2.62
C CYS A 14 8.38 5.50 -2.52
N GLU A 15 9.32 5.28 -1.63
CA GLU A 15 10.48 6.16 -1.46
C GLU A 15 11.29 6.24 -2.74
N GLN A 16 11.59 5.10 -3.36
CA GLN A 16 12.36 5.05 -4.62
C GLN A 16 11.63 5.74 -5.77
N ALA A 17 10.31 5.67 -5.78
CA ALA A 17 9.49 6.29 -6.82
C ALA A 17 9.18 7.77 -6.55
N GLY A 18 9.54 8.29 -5.38
CA GLY A 18 9.17 9.63 -4.99
C GLY A 18 7.68 9.78 -4.71
N VAL A 19 7.01 8.69 -4.35
CA VAL A 19 5.58 8.67 -4.05
C VAL A 19 5.36 8.95 -2.57
N ARG A 20 4.52 9.93 -2.26
CA ARG A 20 4.20 10.28 -0.87
C ARG A 20 3.08 9.38 -0.36
N ILE A 21 3.29 8.84 0.83
CA ILE A 21 2.33 7.94 1.50
C ILE A 21 1.42 8.78 2.40
N SER A 22 0.10 8.60 2.25
CA SER A 22 -0.89 9.15 3.17
C SER A 22 -1.07 8.22 4.36
N ASP A 23 -1.41 6.95 4.09
CA ASP A 23 -1.55 5.92 5.12
C ASP A 23 -1.01 4.60 4.59
N ILE A 24 -0.47 3.79 5.50
CA ILE A 24 0.00 2.44 5.18
C ILE A 24 -0.29 1.52 6.36
N GLU A 25 -0.78 0.32 6.09
CA GLU A 25 -1.05 -0.67 7.14
C GLU A 25 -0.87 -2.09 6.62
N THR A 26 -0.45 -2.98 7.52
CA THR A 26 -0.33 -4.40 7.22
C THR A 26 -1.71 -5.04 7.26
N LEU A 27 -2.01 -5.89 6.26
CA LEU A 27 -3.28 -6.61 6.19
C LEU A 27 -3.25 -7.87 7.07
N PRO A 28 -4.40 -8.27 7.65
CA PRO A 28 -4.46 -9.48 8.51
C PRO A 28 -4.02 -10.77 7.82
N ALA A 29 -4.35 -10.91 6.55
CA ALA A 29 -4.02 -12.11 5.78
C ALA A 29 -2.67 -12.00 5.06
N GLY A 30 -1.91 -10.95 5.34
CA GLY A 30 -0.65 -10.66 4.67
C GLY A 30 -0.81 -9.61 3.59
N GLY A 31 0.29 -8.98 3.23
CA GLY A 31 0.29 -7.86 2.30
C GLY A 31 0.07 -6.52 2.98
N THR A 32 -0.11 -5.48 2.19
CA THR A 32 -0.13 -4.10 2.65
C THR A 32 -1.27 -3.33 2.02
N HIS A 33 -1.98 -2.54 2.83
CA HIS A 33 -2.94 -1.55 2.35
C HIS A 33 -2.24 -0.20 2.26
N LEU A 34 -2.21 0.39 1.09
CA LEU A 34 -1.50 1.64 0.82
C LEU A 34 -2.46 2.71 0.32
N VAL A 35 -2.36 3.91 0.89
CA VAL A 35 -3.04 5.11 0.40
C VAL A 35 -2.00 6.16 0.09
N CYS A 36 -1.98 6.62 -1.16
CA CYS A 36 -1.05 7.65 -1.60
C CYS A 36 -1.68 9.04 -1.48
N VAL A 37 -0.85 10.06 -1.30
CA VAL A 37 -1.32 11.44 -1.16
C VAL A 37 -1.96 11.94 -2.47
N THR A 38 -1.43 11.54 -3.62
CA THR A 38 -1.90 11.98 -4.93
C THR A 38 -2.37 10.82 -5.79
N SER A 39 -3.26 11.09 -6.75
CA SER A 39 -3.70 10.08 -7.71
C SER A 39 -2.56 9.67 -8.64
N GLU A 40 -1.67 10.58 -9.00
CA GLU A 40 -0.49 10.26 -9.81
C GLU A 40 0.43 9.28 -9.07
N GLY A 41 0.64 9.50 -7.77
CA GLY A 41 1.42 8.58 -6.93
C GLY A 41 0.77 7.21 -6.86
N ALA A 42 -0.55 7.16 -6.69
CA ALA A 42 -1.28 5.90 -6.68
C ALA A 42 -1.14 5.14 -8.00
N ASP A 43 -1.25 5.85 -9.13
CA ASP A 43 -1.09 5.24 -10.46
C ASP A 43 0.33 4.69 -10.64
N GLU A 44 1.33 5.43 -10.20
CA GLU A 44 2.72 4.98 -10.25
C GLU A 44 2.92 3.70 -9.45
N MET A 45 2.36 3.63 -8.26
CA MET A 45 2.47 2.45 -7.41
C MET A 45 1.71 1.25 -7.98
N ARG A 46 0.58 1.47 -8.64
CA ARG A 46 -0.14 0.39 -9.34
C ARG A 46 0.71 -0.21 -10.44
N LEU A 47 1.42 0.61 -11.21
CA LEU A 47 2.32 0.14 -12.25
C LEU A 47 3.48 -0.66 -11.67
N ARG A 48 4.12 -0.13 -10.63
CA ARG A 48 5.27 -0.79 -9.99
C ARG A 48 4.89 -2.07 -9.27
N SER A 49 3.65 -2.16 -8.82
CA SER A 49 3.13 -3.34 -8.09
C SER A 49 2.36 -4.29 -8.99
N LYS A 50 2.41 -4.10 -10.29
CA LYS A 50 1.71 -4.97 -11.23
C LYS A 50 2.11 -6.43 -11.01
N GLY A 51 1.13 -7.32 -10.89
CA GLY A 51 1.34 -8.71 -10.55
C GLY A 51 1.33 -8.99 -9.05
N HIS A 52 1.36 -7.95 -8.21
CA HIS A 52 1.31 -8.08 -6.75
C HIS A 52 0.06 -7.44 -6.15
N LEU A 53 -0.84 -6.88 -6.96
CA LEU A 53 -2.05 -6.26 -6.47
C LEU A 53 -3.05 -7.33 -6.01
N ILE A 54 -3.66 -7.08 -4.85
CA ILE A 54 -4.74 -7.92 -4.32
C ILE A 54 -6.04 -7.31 -4.76
N GLU A 55 -6.85 -8.06 -5.51
CA GLU A 55 -8.14 -7.61 -5.99
C GLU A 55 -9.27 -8.18 -5.13
N GLY A 56 -10.41 -7.50 -5.14
CA GLY A 56 -11.59 -7.88 -4.39
C GLY A 56 -11.57 -7.35 -2.97
N MET A 57 -12.48 -7.87 -2.13
CA MET A 57 -12.58 -7.45 -0.74
C MET A 57 -11.44 -8.03 0.09
N VAL A 58 -10.78 -7.16 0.84
CA VAL A 58 -9.69 -7.54 1.73
C VAL A 58 -10.10 -7.23 3.16
N LYS A 59 -9.92 -8.23 4.04
CA LYS A 59 -10.20 -8.06 5.46
C LYS A 59 -9.12 -7.19 6.10
N ARG A 60 -9.53 -6.23 6.92
CA ARG A 60 -8.63 -5.33 7.64
C ARG A 60 -8.83 -5.50 9.14
N PHE A 61 -7.83 -5.11 9.93
CA PHE A 61 -7.94 -5.16 11.38
C PHE A 61 -9.02 -4.20 11.87
N PRO A 62 -10.00 -4.66 12.69
CA PRO A 62 -11.13 -3.81 13.11
C PRO A 62 -10.73 -2.55 13.87
N PHE A 63 -9.69 -2.63 14.68
CA PHE A 63 -9.25 -1.53 15.54
C PHE A 63 -7.84 -1.05 15.19
N TYR A 64 -7.37 -1.40 14.00
CA TYR A 64 -6.04 -1.00 13.56
C TYR A 64 -6.05 0.46 13.10
N HIS A 65 -5.10 1.23 13.61
CA HIS A 65 -4.92 2.60 13.18
C HIS A 65 -3.82 2.64 12.12
N ALA A 66 -4.15 3.15 10.95
CA ALA A 66 -3.18 3.27 9.87
C ALA A 66 -2.03 4.19 10.29
N ARG A 67 -0.82 3.83 9.89
CA ARG A 67 0.35 4.67 10.12
C ARG A 67 0.35 5.81 9.13
N ARG A 68 0.74 6.98 9.59
CA ARG A 68 0.82 8.17 8.75
C ARG A 68 2.26 8.57 8.55
N TYR A 69 2.58 8.90 7.35
CA TYR A 69 3.93 9.29 6.95
C TYR A 69 3.98 10.76 6.54
#